data_2f11209bc52d6733325fecc6c0a98496
#
_entry.id   2f11209bc52d6733325fecc6c0a98496
#
_cell.length_a   1.000
_cell.length_b   1.000
_cell.length_c   1.000
_cell.angle_alpha   90.00
_cell.angle_beta   90.00
_cell.angle_gamma   90.00
#
_symmetry.space_group_name_H-M   'P 1'
#
loop_
_entity.id
_entity.type
_entity.pdbx_description
1 polymer ?
#
loop_
_entity_poly.entity_id
_entity_poly.type
_entity_poly.pdbx_seq_one_letter_code
_entity_poly.pdbx_strand_id
1 'polypeptide(L)'
;MWRLSYLEIWQSIFIQKIARMNDTRLSKAAHNLLIECARLKQSDTLLIVREKESLGWYKNDISDFILKYAQERGIHASLDEVGSPEINQDQNFYEKINKYSCVIFFARLGDQNRFEKKGFSTKRVMSYVRDCESLASIFGTLDYNLNVLVKNAIDRLIENSNVIKINCPLGTNLIGEITQDNSKTKEV
;
A
#
# COMPACT_ATOMS: atom_id res chain seq x y z
N MET A 1 6.59 24.17 43.32
CA MET A 1 6.53 22.68 43.22
C MET A 1 5.20 22.32 42.58
N TRP A 2 5.18 22.04 41.25
CA TRP A 2 3.95 21.79 40.50
C TRP A 2 3.55 20.32 40.70
N ARG A 3 2.42 20.09 41.35
CA ARG A 3 1.81 18.75 41.41
C ARG A 3 0.83 18.63 40.25
N LEU A 4 1.12 17.77 39.29
CA LEU A 4 0.14 17.35 38.29
C LEU A 4 -1.05 16.71 39.00
N SER A 5 -2.25 17.05 38.56
CA SER A 5 -3.48 16.44 39.09
C SER A 5 -3.56 14.96 38.65
N TYR A 6 -4.25 14.13 39.43
CA TYR A 6 -4.50 12.74 39.06
C TYR A 6 -5.09 12.60 37.64
N LEU A 7 -5.90 13.55 37.22
CA LEU A 7 -6.53 13.57 35.89
C LEU A 7 -5.50 13.78 34.77
N GLU A 8 -4.56 14.67 34.96
CA GLU A 8 -3.48 14.93 33.97
C GLU A 8 -2.53 13.75 33.84
N ILE A 9 -2.25 13.04 34.94
CA ILE A 9 -1.44 11.83 34.92
C ILE A 9 -2.17 10.72 34.14
N TRP A 10 -3.45 10.49 34.39
CA TRP A 10 -4.24 9.49 33.65
C TRP A 10 -4.41 9.83 32.18
N GLN A 11 -4.63 11.09 31.82
CA GLN A 11 -4.66 11.54 30.44
C GLN A 11 -3.33 11.30 29.73
N SER A 12 -2.21 11.63 30.37
CA SER A 12 -0.88 11.39 29.81
C SER A 12 -0.61 9.89 29.58
N ILE A 13 -0.93 9.03 30.56
CA ILE A 13 -0.78 7.57 30.43
C ILE A 13 -1.66 7.02 29.32
N PHE A 14 -2.91 7.50 29.22
CA PHE A 14 -3.85 7.06 28.19
C PHE A 14 -3.38 7.46 26.78
N ILE A 15 -2.94 8.71 26.61
CA ILE A 15 -2.37 9.22 25.36
C ILE A 15 -1.14 8.42 24.95
N GLN A 16 -0.21 8.14 25.89
CA GLN A 16 0.98 7.34 25.61
C GLN A 16 0.63 5.89 25.23
N LYS A 17 -0.41 5.31 25.85
CA LYS A 17 -0.87 3.95 25.51
C LYS A 17 -1.46 3.90 24.12
N ILE A 18 -2.28 4.89 23.73
CA ILE A 18 -2.84 5.00 22.37
C ILE A 18 -1.71 5.19 21.35
N ALA A 19 -0.74 6.08 21.62
CA ALA A 19 0.39 6.31 20.75
C ALA A 19 1.20 5.03 20.52
N ARG A 20 1.51 4.26 21.57
CA ARG A 20 2.21 2.96 21.46
C ARG A 20 1.40 1.91 20.70
N MET A 21 0.08 1.86 20.88
CA MET A 21 -0.78 0.94 20.13
C MET A 21 -0.79 1.28 18.64
N ASN A 22 -0.85 2.56 18.30
CA ASN A 22 -0.80 3.01 16.91
C ASN A 22 0.56 2.71 16.27
N ASP A 23 1.67 2.91 16.99
CA ASP A 23 3.01 2.58 16.53
C ASP A 23 3.18 1.08 16.26
N THR A 24 2.65 0.22 17.13
CA THR A 24 2.67 -1.23 16.95
C THR A 24 1.85 -1.66 15.71
N ARG A 25 0.66 -1.08 15.51
CA ARG A 25 -0.19 -1.38 14.35
C ARG A 25 0.45 -0.89 13.07
N LEU A 26 1.00 0.32 13.08
CA LEU A 26 1.67 0.91 11.95
C LEU A 26 2.91 0.09 11.55
N SER A 27 3.71 -0.34 12.52
CA SER A 27 4.86 -1.22 12.30
C SER A 27 4.46 -2.58 11.72
N LYS A 28 3.35 -3.17 12.19
CA LYS A 28 2.80 -4.40 11.62
C LYS A 28 2.35 -4.22 10.17
N ALA A 29 1.68 -3.12 9.87
CA ALA A 29 1.21 -2.82 8.52
C ALA A 29 2.37 -2.55 7.55
N ALA A 30 3.42 -1.86 7.99
CA ALA A 30 4.64 -1.69 7.21
C ALA A 30 5.36 -3.03 6.96
N HIS A 31 5.37 -3.92 7.94
CA HIS A 31 5.88 -5.29 7.76
C HIS A 31 5.07 -6.03 6.70
N ASN A 32 3.74 -6.02 6.79
CA ASN A 32 2.88 -6.64 5.78
C ASN A 32 3.16 -6.09 4.37
N LEU A 33 3.30 -4.77 4.23
CA LEU A 33 3.56 -4.14 2.94
C LEU A 33 4.95 -4.53 2.38
N LEU A 34 6.00 -4.41 3.20
CA LEU A 34 7.38 -4.56 2.71
C LEU A 34 7.81 -6.03 2.62
N ILE A 35 7.45 -6.84 3.61
CA ILE A 35 7.95 -8.21 3.73
C ILE A 35 6.98 -9.22 3.13
N GLU A 36 5.70 -9.15 3.51
CA GLU A 36 4.72 -10.14 3.06
C GLU A 36 4.23 -9.86 1.62
N CYS A 37 3.88 -8.63 1.30
CA CYS A 37 3.37 -8.24 0.00
C CYS A 37 4.51 -8.02 -1.02
N ALA A 38 5.43 -7.09 -0.73
CA ALA A 38 6.54 -6.79 -1.62
C ALA A 38 7.67 -7.82 -1.58
N ARG A 39 7.70 -8.72 -0.58
CA ARG A 39 8.71 -9.79 -0.41
C ARG A 39 10.14 -9.27 -0.50
N LEU A 40 10.40 -8.15 0.16
CA LEU A 40 11.73 -7.54 0.20
C LEU A 40 12.64 -8.27 1.17
N LYS A 41 13.91 -8.37 0.76
CA LYS A 41 15.02 -8.89 1.56
C LYS A 41 16.00 -7.75 1.88
N GLN A 42 16.90 -7.95 2.84
CA GLN A 42 17.93 -6.96 3.18
C GLN A 42 18.85 -6.60 2.00
N SER A 43 19.08 -7.55 1.08
CA SER A 43 19.90 -7.31 -0.11
C SER A 43 19.20 -6.52 -1.20
N ASP A 44 17.89 -6.27 -1.06
CA ASP A 44 17.11 -5.58 -2.08
C ASP A 44 17.25 -4.07 -1.95
N THR A 45 17.05 -3.40 -3.09
CA THR A 45 16.98 -1.94 -3.17
C THR A 45 15.53 -1.54 -3.39
N LEU A 46 15.06 -0.58 -2.59
CA LEU A 46 13.68 -0.07 -2.61
C LEU A 46 13.66 1.38 -3.05
N LEU A 47 12.87 1.70 -4.06
CA LEU A 47 12.47 3.07 -4.35
C LEU A 47 11.05 3.29 -3.85
N ILE A 48 10.85 4.31 -3.03
CA ILE A 48 9.55 4.83 -2.65
C ILE A 48 9.26 6.04 -3.53
N VAL A 49 8.18 5.99 -4.27
CA VAL A 49 7.71 7.11 -5.10
C VAL A 49 6.50 7.72 -4.42
N ARG A 50 6.60 8.97 -4.01
CA ARG A 50 5.47 9.72 -3.43
C ARG A 50 4.99 10.80 -4.37
N GLU A 51 3.71 11.04 -4.37
CA GLU A 51 3.10 12.19 -5.04
C GLU A 51 3.18 13.41 -4.14
N LYS A 52 3.42 14.59 -4.71
CA LYS A 52 3.45 15.86 -3.95
C LYS A 52 2.20 16.01 -3.09
N GLU A 53 2.37 16.23 -1.80
CA GLU A 53 1.27 16.38 -0.83
C GLU A 53 0.32 17.54 -1.19
N SER A 54 0.84 18.59 -1.84
CA SER A 54 0.03 19.72 -2.31
C SER A 54 -1.05 19.34 -3.32
N LEU A 55 -0.99 18.14 -3.91
CA LEU A 55 -2.02 17.60 -4.80
C LEU A 55 -3.19 16.96 -4.04
N GLY A 56 -3.10 16.81 -2.70
CA GLY A 56 -4.18 16.40 -1.82
C GLY A 56 -4.55 14.91 -1.83
N TRP A 57 -3.76 14.06 -2.50
CA TRP A 57 -4.04 12.62 -2.61
C TRP A 57 -3.36 11.78 -1.54
N TYR A 58 -2.11 12.08 -1.22
CA TYR A 58 -1.31 11.35 -0.24
C TYR A 58 -0.69 12.35 0.74
N LYS A 59 -0.55 11.94 2.00
CA LYS A 59 0.24 12.66 2.98
C LYS A 59 1.68 12.14 2.95
N ASN A 60 2.63 13.01 3.24
CA ASN A 60 4.05 12.64 3.27
C ASN A 60 4.39 11.69 4.42
N ASP A 61 3.60 11.70 5.50
CA ASP A 61 3.83 10.90 6.70
C ASP A 61 3.98 9.40 6.42
N ILE A 62 3.18 8.85 5.47
CA ILE A 62 3.23 7.44 5.12
C ILE A 62 4.54 7.06 4.41
N SER A 63 4.96 7.84 3.43
CA SER A 63 6.20 7.58 2.68
C SER A 63 7.43 7.73 3.56
N ASP A 64 7.45 8.75 4.43
CA ASP A 64 8.53 8.99 5.39
C ASP A 64 8.61 7.85 6.43
N PHE A 65 7.46 7.38 6.92
CA PHE A 65 7.41 6.25 7.84
C PHE A 65 7.92 4.95 7.19
N ILE A 66 7.47 4.63 5.99
CA ILE A 66 7.88 3.42 5.27
C ILE A 66 9.37 3.47 4.91
N LEU A 67 9.91 4.64 4.53
CA LEU A 67 11.33 4.84 4.30
C LEU A 67 12.14 4.51 5.54
N LYS A 68 11.80 5.15 6.67
CA LYS A 68 12.46 4.93 7.96
C LYS A 68 12.39 3.46 8.38
N TYR A 69 11.20 2.86 8.31
CA TYR A 69 10.98 1.47 8.67
C TYR A 69 11.81 0.49 7.84
N ALA A 70 11.95 0.73 6.52
CA ALA A 70 12.78 -0.07 5.63
C ALA A 70 14.26 0.05 5.99
N GLN A 71 14.76 1.28 6.20
CA GLN A 71 16.15 1.56 6.56
C GLN A 71 16.54 0.94 7.91
N GLU A 72 15.68 1.00 8.93
CA GLU A 72 15.87 0.37 10.23
C GLU A 72 16.00 -1.17 10.14
N ARG A 73 15.51 -1.77 9.08
CA ARG A 73 15.62 -3.21 8.78
C ARG A 73 16.76 -3.57 7.83
N GLY A 74 17.61 -2.60 7.51
CA GLY A 74 18.76 -2.81 6.64
C GLY A 74 18.42 -2.91 5.15
N ILE A 75 17.20 -2.53 4.73
CA ILE A 75 16.83 -2.43 3.33
C ILE A 75 17.34 -1.09 2.78
N HIS A 76 18.06 -1.14 1.66
CA HIS A 76 18.55 0.08 0.99
C HIS A 76 17.37 0.82 0.31
N ALA A 77 16.74 1.73 1.05
CA ALA A 77 15.58 2.46 0.60
C ALA A 77 15.90 3.92 0.27
N SER A 78 15.33 4.41 -0.83
CA SER A 78 15.39 5.79 -1.31
C SER A 78 13.99 6.33 -1.56
N LEU A 79 13.84 7.65 -1.51
CA LEU A 79 12.58 8.35 -1.76
C LEU A 79 12.72 9.24 -2.99
N ASP A 80 11.68 9.26 -3.82
CA ASP A 80 11.53 10.19 -4.93
C ASP A 80 10.15 10.85 -4.90
N GLU A 81 10.06 12.10 -5.30
CA GLU A 81 8.82 12.84 -5.31
C GLU A 81 8.40 13.18 -6.75
N VAL A 82 7.16 12.89 -7.09
CA VAL A 82 6.59 13.11 -8.42
C VAL A 82 5.41 14.07 -8.39
N GLY A 83 5.13 14.68 -9.53
CA GLY A 83 3.94 15.50 -9.74
C GLY A 83 2.71 14.68 -10.08
N SER A 84 1.71 15.37 -10.63
CA SER A 84 0.49 14.73 -11.16
C SER A 84 0.83 13.74 -12.29
N PRO A 85 0.07 12.62 -12.40
CA PRO A 85 0.27 11.64 -13.47
C PRO A 85 0.05 12.18 -14.89
N GLU A 86 -0.64 13.31 -15.04
CA GLU A 86 -0.83 13.97 -16.33
C GLU A 86 0.45 14.66 -16.86
N ILE A 87 1.42 14.91 -16.00
CA ILE A 87 2.72 15.43 -16.39
C ILE A 87 3.49 14.26 -17.00
N ASN A 88 3.75 14.33 -18.29
CA ASN A 88 4.46 13.30 -19.06
C ASN A 88 5.68 12.80 -18.31
N GLN A 89 5.71 11.48 -18.13
CA GLN A 89 6.85 10.84 -17.50
C GLN A 89 7.94 10.71 -18.54
N ASP A 90 9.04 11.31 -18.18
CA ASP A 90 10.28 11.25 -18.89
C ASP A 90 10.81 9.80 -18.89
N GLN A 91 11.41 9.38 -19.99
CA GLN A 91 12.11 8.10 -20.11
C GLN A 91 13.12 7.87 -18.97
N ASN A 92 13.74 8.93 -18.48
CA ASN A 92 14.66 8.93 -17.36
C ASN A 92 14.04 8.38 -16.05
N PHE A 93 12.73 8.60 -15.85
CA PHE A 93 12.03 8.06 -14.67
C PHE A 93 11.94 6.54 -14.73
N TYR A 94 11.63 5.97 -15.87
CA TYR A 94 11.57 4.52 -16.05
C TYR A 94 12.94 3.87 -15.97
N GLU A 95 13.98 4.50 -16.50
CA GLU A 95 15.36 4.04 -16.35
C GLU A 95 15.82 4.08 -14.89
N LYS A 96 15.38 5.09 -14.13
CA LYS A 96 15.63 5.18 -12.70
C LYS A 96 14.97 4.04 -11.93
N ILE A 97 13.68 3.78 -12.20
CA ILE A 97 12.93 2.69 -11.57
C ILE A 97 13.63 1.35 -11.78
N ASN A 98 14.10 1.07 -13.00
CA ASN A 98 14.73 -0.21 -13.35
C ASN A 98 16.07 -0.48 -12.61
N LYS A 99 16.62 0.49 -11.88
CA LYS A 99 17.82 0.32 -11.04
C LYS A 99 17.50 -0.28 -9.67
N TYR A 100 16.23 -0.42 -9.31
CA TYR A 100 15.80 -0.92 -8.01
C TYR A 100 15.18 -2.32 -8.12
N SER A 101 15.33 -3.13 -7.07
CA SER A 101 14.68 -4.43 -6.97
C SER A 101 13.16 -4.30 -6.87
N CYS A 102 12.70 -3.25 -6.19
CA CYS A 102 11.30 -2.97 -5.98
C CYS A 102 11.01 -1.48 -5.95
N VAL A 103 9.85 -1.10 -6.43
CA VAL A 103 9.31 0.27 -6.31
C VAL A 103 7.93 0.22 -5.67
N ILE A 104 7.71 1.03 -4.65
CA ILE A 104 6.40 1.22 -4.00
C ILE A 104 5.91 2.62 -4.31
N PHE A 105 4.70 2.70 -4.85
CA PHE A 105 4.07 3.95 -5.21
C PHE A 105 3.03 4.37 -4.16
N PHE A 106 3.27 5.51 -3.53
CA PHE A 106 2.29 6.37 -2.88
C PHE A 106 2.00 7.56 -3.79
N ALA A 107 1.65 7.24 -5.02
CA ALA A 107 1.44 8.19 -6.10
C ALA A 107 0.52 7.57 -7.14
N ARG A 108 -0.45 8.34 -7.66
CA ARG A 108 -1.37 7.90 -8.72
C ARG A 108 -0.64 7.44 -10.00
N LEU A 109 0.59 7.90 -10.14
CA LEU A 109 1.49 7.48 -11.17
C LEU A 109 1.68 5.96 -11.25
N GLY A 110 1.73 5.28 -10.09
CA GLY A 110 1.88 3.83 -10.02
C GLY A 110 0.71 3.04 -10.62
N ASP A 111 -0.43 3.69 -10.79
CA ASP A 111 -1.62 3.08 -11.41
C ASP A 111 -1.56 3.11 -12.95
N GLN A 112 -0.78 4.02 -13.51
CA GLN A 112 -0.55 4.08 -14.95
C GLN A 112 0.32 2.89 -15.38
N ASN A 113 -0.05 2.27 -16.47
CA ASN A 113 0.71 1.17 -17.09
C ASN A 113 0.93 -0.05 -16.17
N ARG A 114 0.20 -0.17 -15.04
CA ARG A 114 0.38 -1.29 -14.11
C ARG A 114 0.08 -2.65 -14.74
N PHE A 115 -0.76 -2.68 -15.75
CA PHE A 115 -1.11 -3.88 -16.51
C PHE A 115 -0.25 -4.10 -17.75
N GLU A 116 0.61 -3.14 -18.10
CA GLU A 116 1.52 -3.30 -19.23
C GLU A 116 2.66 -4.23 -18.87
N LYS A 117 2.88 -5.24 -19.71
CA LYS A 117 3.98 -6.21 -19.54
C LYS A 117 5.32 -5.70 -20.07
N LYS A 118 5.38 -4.49 -20.63
CA LYS A 118 6.55 -4.01 -21.36
C LYS A 118 7.68 -3.58 -20.43
N GLY A 119 8.82 -4.30 -20.51
CA GLY A 119 10.16 -3.76 -20.24
C GLY A 119 10.56 -3.53 -18.79
N PHE A 120 9.77 -3.94 -17.80
CA PHE A 120 10.15 -3.75 -16.40
C PHE A 120 10.63 -5.06 -15.77
N SER A 121 11.88 -5.07 -15.35
CA SER A 121 12.44 -6.14 -14.48
C SER A 121 12.13 -5.89 -13.00
N THR A 122 11.77 -4.68 -12.65
CA THR A 122 11.53 -4.20 -11.27
C THR A 122 10.15 -4.59 -10.80
N LYS A 123 10.06 -5.14 -9.59
CA LYS A 123 8.79 -5.35 -8.89
C LYS A 123 8.13 -4.01 -8.60
N ARG A 124 6.86 -3.87 -8.94
CA ARG A 124 6.08 -2.65 -8.69
C ARG A 124 4.92 -2.95 -7.77
N VAL A 125 4.79 -2.16 -6.72
CA VAL A 125 3.69 -2.22 -5.76
C VAL A 125 2.97 -0.87 -5.77
N MET A 126 1.69 -0.88 -6.08
CA MET A 126 0.83 0.29 -5.94
C MET A 126 0.13 0.27 -4.58
N SER A 127 0.29 1.32 -3.82
CA SER A 127 -0.42 1.49 -2.55
C SER A 127 -1.51 2.55 -2.67
N TYR A 128 -2.75 2.18 -2.36
CA TYR A 128 -3.89 3.10 -2.30
C TYR A 128 -4.09 3.71 -0.90
N VAL A 129 -3.24 3.33 0.05
CA VAL A 129 -3.25 3.89 1.41
C VAL A 129 -2.65 5.28 1.37
N ARG A 130 -3.38 6.28 1.91
CA ARG A 130 -3.07 7.69 1.71
C ARG A 130 -2.28 8.34 2.85
N ASP A 131 -2.29 7.73 4.04
CA ASP A 131 -1.65 8.24 5.25
C ASP A 131 -1.37 7.12 6.25
N CYS A 132 -0.62 7.44 7.30
CA CYS A 132 -0.28 6.49 8.35
C CYS A 132 -1.51 5.95 9.11
N GLU A 133 -2.56 6.76 9.29
CA GLU A 133 -3.79 6.33 9.96
C GLU A 133 -4.50 5.23 9.16
N SER A 134 -4.63 5.43 7.85
CA SER A 134 -5.20 4.44 6.93
C SER A 134 -4.34 3.18 6.87
N LEU A 135 -3.01 3.30 6.89
CA LEU A 135 -2.10 2.15 6.93
C LEU A 135 -2.26 1.35 8.22
N ALA A 136 -2.40 2.02 9.38
CA ALA A 136 -2.60 1.37 10.67
C ALA A 136 -4.01 0.79 10.86
N SER A 137 -4.90 0.92 9.89
CA SER A 137 -6.26 0.36 9.92
C SER A 137 -6.26 -1.18 9.93
N ILE A 138 -7.45 -1.77 10.05
CA ILE A 138 -7.62 -3.23 9.95
C ILE A 138 -7.10 -3.74 8.62
N PHE A 139 -7.32 -3.00 7.54
CA PHE A 139 -6.85 -3.37 6.19
C PHE A 139 -5.32 -3.55 6.14
N GLY A 140 -4.55 -2.61 6.65
CA GLY A 140 -3.07 -2.71 6.63
C GLY A 140 -2.53 -3.73 7.62
N THR A 141 -3.23 -3.99 8.73
CA THR A 141 -2.78 -4.90 9.80
C THR A 141 -3.30 -6.33 9.68
N LEU A 142 -4.22 -6.60 8.74
CA LEU A 142 -4.72 -7.94 8.46
C LEU A 142 -3.56 -8.83 7.95
N ASP A 143 -3.62 -10.11 8.28
CA ASP A 143 -2.65 -11.08 7.78
C ASP A 143 -2.72 -11.14 6.24
N TYR A 144 -1.57 -10.92 5.59
CA TYR A 144 -1.49 -10.89 4.12
C TYR A 144 -1.88 -12.25 3.51
N ASN A 145 -1.48 -13.37 4.13
CA ASN A 145 -1.81 -14.70 3.64
C ASN A 145 -3.32 -14.96 3.69
N LEU A 146 -4.01 -14.41 4.71
CA LEU A 146 -5.47 -14.49 4.77
C LEU A 146 -6.10 -13.74 3.59
N ASN A 147 -5.60 -12.55 3.23
CA ASN A 147 -6.06 -11.81 2.05
C ASN A 147 -5.86 -12.63 0.77
N VAL A 148 -4.69 -13.27 0.61
CA VAL A 148 -4.40 -14.15 -0.54
C VAL A 148 -5.36 -15.34 -0.58
N LEU A 149 -5.64 -15.97 0.56
CA LEU A 149 -6.59 -17.09 0.63
C LEU A 149 -8.00 -16.67 0.23
N VAL A 150 -8.48 -15.53 0.71
CA VAL A 150 -9.79 -14.98 0.37
C VAL A 150 -9.85 -14.65 -1.13
N LYS A 151 -8.83 -13.96 -1.65
CA LYS A 151 -8.72 -13.67 -3.09
C LYS A 151 -8.81 -14.95 -3.92
N ASN A 152 -7.98 -15.95 -3.59
CA ASN A 152 -7.95 -17.21 -4.33
C ASN A 152 -9.30 -17.98 -4.27
N ALA A 153 -10.00 -17.90 -3.14
CA ALA A 153 -11.33 -18.49 -3.02
C ALA A 153 -12.36 -17.78 -3.92
N ILE A 154 -12.31 -16.44 -3.98
CA ILE A 154 -13.17 -15.63 -4.86
C ILE A 154 -12.84 -15.91 -6.32
N ASP A 155 -11.56 -15.95 -6.71
CA ASP A 155 -11.13 -16.23 -8.08
C ASP A 155 -11.67 -17.58 -8.56
N ARG A 156 -11.58 -18.63 -7.74
CA ARG A 156 -12.15 -19.96 -8.06
C ARG A 156 -13.67 -19.94 -8.26
N LEU A 157 -14.37 -19.14 -7.46
CA LEU A 157 -15.82 -18.97 -7.63
C LEU A 157 -16.13 -18.26 -8.95
N ILE A 158 -15.37 -17.22 -9.30
CA ILE A 158 -15.53 -16.48 -10.55
C ILE A 158 -15.20 -17.37 -11.75
N GLU A 159 -14.10 -18.11 -11.73
CA GLU A 159 -13.68 -19.02 -12.80
C GLU A 159 -14.71 -20.11 -13.12
N ASN A 160 -15.49 -20.53 -12.11
CA ASN A 160 -16.53 -21.56 -12.25
C ASN A 160 -17.94 -20.97 -12.42
N SER A 161 -18.07 -19.68 -12.66
CA SER A 161 -19.35 -18.98 -12.80
C SER A 161 -19.51 -18.39 -14.19
N ASN A 162 -20.73 -18.37 -14.70
CA ASN A 162 -21.06 -17.69 -15.95
C ASN A 162 -21.69 -16.31 -15.71
N VAL A 163 -22.20 -16.07 -14.51
CA VAL A 163 -22.91 -14.83 -14.16
C VAL A 163 -22.48 -14.37 -12.76
N ILE A 164 -22.20 -13.09 -12.63
CA ILE A 164 -21.99 -12.43 -11.33
C ILE A 164 -23.16 -11.50 -11.06
N LYS A 165 -23.76 -11.62 -9.86
CA LYS A 165 -24.76 -10.68 -9.35
C LYS A 165 -24.22 -9.97 -8.13
N ILE A 166 -24.23 -8.65 -8.13
CA ILE A 166 -23.79 -7.82 -6.99
C ILE A 166 -24.99 -6.99 -6.54
N ASN A 167 -25.45 -7.24 -5.31
CA ASN A 167 -26.53 -6.51 -4.69
C ASN A 167 -26.03 -5.82 -3.41
N CYS A 168 -26.41 -4.56 -3.22
CA CYS A 168 -26.08 -3.80 -2.01
C CYS A 168 -27.35 -3.17 -1.44
N PRO A 169 -27.54 -3.16 -0.11
CA PRO A 169 -28.69 -2.49 0.53
C PRO A 169 -28.81 -1.00 0.19
N LEU A 170 -27.73 -0.37 -0.25
CA LEU A 170 -27.67 1.03 -0.68
C LEU A 170 -28.12 1.24 -2.14
N GLY A 171 -28.61 0.21 -2.82
CA GLY A 171 -29.22 0.31 -4.14
C GLY A 171 -28.40 -0.22 -5.32
N THR A 172 -27.19 -0.73 -5.09
CA THR A 172 -26.44 -1.39 -6.18
C THR A 172 -27.16 -2.68 -6.58
N ASN A 173 -27.47 -2.83 -7.87
CA ASN A 173 -27.99 -4.05 -8.47
C ASN A 173 -27.32 -4.22 -9.83
N LEU A 174 -26.28 -5.06 -9.88
CA LEU A 174 -25.46 -5.29 -11.05
C LEU A 174 -25.50 -6.77 -11.42
N ILE A 175 -25.69 -7.05 -12.71
CA ILE A 175 -25.57 -8.38 -13.28
C ILE A 175 -24.54 -8.31 -14.40
N GLY A 176 -23.53 -9.17 -14.34
CA GLY A 176 -22.48 -9.27 -15.35
C GLY A 176 -22.34 -10.71 -15.85
N GLU A 177 -22.08 -10.89 -17.13
CA GLU A 177 -21.70 -12.17 -17.70
C GLU A 177 -20.17 -12.30 -17.73
N ILE A 178 -19.66 -13.49 -17.40
CA ILE A 178 -18.23 -13.78 -17.42
C ILE A 178 -17.93 -14.47 -18.73
N THR A 179 -17.13 -13.82 -19.57
CA THR A 179 -16.57 -14.43 -20.78
C THR A 179 -15.21 -15.04 -20.46
N GLN A 180 -14.94 -16.25 -20.94
CA GLN A 180 -13.71 -17.01 -20.61
C GLN A 180 -12.40 -16.26 -20.94
N ASP A 181 -12.41 -15.33 -21.88
CA ASP A 181 -11.22 -14.55 -22.25
C ASP A 181 -10.75 -13.52 -21.19
N ASN A 182 -11.63 -13.18 -20.23
CA ASN A 182 -11.34 -12.18 -19.18
C ASN A 182 -11.15 -12.79 -17.78
N SER A 183 -11.15 -14.11 -17.66
CA SER A 183 -11.15 -14.82 -16.37
C SER A 183 -9.81 -14.79 -15.63
N LYS A 184 -8.74 -14.29 -16.24
CA LYS A 184 -7.44 -14.19 -15.58
C LYS A 184 -7.30 -12.81 -14.92
N THR A 185 -7.72 -12.71 -13.67
CA THR A 185 -7.23 -11.65 -12.78
C THR A 185 -5.72 -11.80 -12.69
N LYS A 186 -5.01 -10.86 -13.28
CA LYS A 186 -3.54 -10.82 -13.14
C LYS A 186 -3.23 -10.58 -11.67
N GLU A 187 -2.32 -11.39 -11.13
CA GLU A 187 -1.77 -11.17 -9.80
C GLU A 187 -1.23 -9.73 -9.71
N VAL A 188 -1.75 -9.02 -8.74
CA VAL A 188 -1.32 -7.68 -8.35
C VAL A 188 -0.28 -7.80 -7.25
#